data_7ed58a47b34ef9e661bd857682ee1681
#
_entry.id   7ed58a47b34ef9e661bd857682ee1681
#
_cell.length_a   1.000
_cell.length_b   1.000
_cell.length_c   1.000
_cell.angle_alpha   90.00
_cell.angle_beta   90.00
_cell.angle_gamma   90.00
#
_symmetry.space_group_name_H-M   'P 1'
#
loop_
_entity.id
_entity.type
_entity.pdbx_description
1 polymer ?
#
loop_
_entity_poly.entity_id
_entity_poly.type
_entity_poly.pdbx_seq_one_letter_code
_entity_poly.pdbx_strand_id
1 'polypeptide(L)'
;MAVVHKIGGDGAGTQFVPCWSCKGPVAGRALFCHTCGAIQPPGVTDHFTRLGMAPGFDLDDEKLEKQYLGFQRVLHPDRFAAKPAKERAIAESQAVALNEAYGVLDDPLKRATYLLQMKGVISEVAEDKTVSDPALLMEAMEKREALSDAESADAIETLMANEAASAIQCLSDISRAFADDDLEAANRAVLRLKYSRKLLEEARLKRAALES
;
A
#
# COMPACT_ATOMS: atom_id res chain seq x y z
N MET A 1 24.23 -25.21 9.64
CA MET A 1 23.45 -25.73 8.50
C MET A 1 22.06 -26.07 9.03
N ALA A 2 21.05 -25.30 8.69
CA ALA A 2 19.66 -25.52 9.12
C ALA A 2 18.98 -26.44 8.11
N VAL A 3 18.59 -27.63 8.56
CA VAL A 3 17.89 -28.63 7.72
C VAL A 3 16.43 -28.19 7.58
N VAL A 4 16.03 -27.83 6.37
CA VAL A 4 14.63 -27.53 6.03
C VAL A 4 13.91 -28.84 5.76
N HIS A 5 13.00 -29.22 6.64
CA HIS A 5 12.08 -30.35 6.40
C HIS A 5 10.88 -29.81 5.58
N LYS A 6 10.81 -30.19 4.31
CA LYS A 6 9.63 -30.04 3.46
C LYS A 6 8.64 -31.15 3.78
N ILE A 7 7.46 -30.79 4.32
CA ILE A 7 6.30 -31.68 4.37
C ILE A 7 5.33 -31.18 3.32
N GLY A 8 5.08 -32.00 2.29
CA GLY A 8 4.22 -31.68 1.16
C GLY A 8 2.73 -31.75 1.53
N GLY A 9 1.94 -30.83 1.00
CA GLY A 9 0.48 -30.76 1.10
C GLY A 9 0.01 -29.44 0.48
N ASP A 10 -0.88 -29.49 -0.47
CA ASP A 10 -1.42 -28.40 -1.27
C ASP A 10 -1.95 -27.24 -0.44
N GLY A 11 -1.37 -26.06 -0.62
CA GLY A 11 -1.68 -24.82 0.08
C GLY A 11 -0.38 -24.11 0.42
N ALA A 12 -0.29 -22.79 0.28
CA ALA A 12 0.89 -22.00 0.56
C ALA A 12 1.58 -22.47 1.85
N GLY A 13 2.64 -23.25 1.70
CA GLY A 13 3.26 -24.04 2.77
C GLY A 13 3.63 -23.16 3.95
N THR A 14 3.00 -23.39 5.09
CA THR A 14 3.32 -22.68 6.34
C THR A 14 4.78 -22.99 6.70
N GLN A 15 5.68 -22.08 6.39
CA GLN A 15 7.08 -22.19 6.77
C GLN A 15 7.18 -22.03 8.29
N PHE A 16 7.68 -23.08 8.97
CA PHE A 16 7.96 -23.02 10.40
C PHE A 16 9.38 -22.50 10.65
N VAL A 17 9.50 -21.60 11.60
CA VAL A 17 10.77 -21.05 12.07
C VAL A 17 10.92 -21.31 13.57
N PRO A 18 12.13 -21.41 14.13
CA PRO A 18 12.31 -21.57 15.56
C PRO A 18 11.95 -20.27 16.30
N CYS A 19 11.14 -20.39 17.33
CA CYS A 19 10.85 -19.28 18.24
C CYS A 19 12.15 -18.70 18.82
N TRP A 20 12.31 -17.40 18.80
CA TRP A 20 13.50 -16.76 19.35
C TRP A 20 13.66 -17.02 20.87
N SER A 21 12.55 -17.23 21.59
CA SER A 21 12.51 -17.44 23.05
C SER A 21 12.68 -18.92 23.42
N CYS A 22 11.72 -19.77 23.06
CA CYS A 22 11.69 -21.17 23.50
C CYS A 22 12.26 -22.18 22.49
N LYS A 23 12.66 -21.73 21.28
CA LYS A 23 13.15 -22.55 20.16
C LYS A 23 12.13 -23.51 19.56
N GLY A 24 10.91 -23.58 20.08
CA GLY A 24 9.84 -24.36 19.50
C GLY A 24 9.42 -23.89 18.11
N PRO A 25 8.75 -24.71 17.30
CA PRO A 25 8.34 -24.33 15.95
C PRO A 25 7.23 -23.28 15.99
N VAL A 26 7.35 -22.22 15.17
CA VAL A 26 6.35 -21.16 15.02
C VAL A 26 6.09 -20.95 13.54
N ALA A 27 4.83 -20.81 13.14
CA ALA A 27 4.50 -20.41 11.78
C ALA A 27 5.12 -19.02 11.48
N GLY A 28 5.79 -18.88 10.33
CA GLY A 28 6.56 -17.67 10.01
C GLY A 28 5.76 -16.37 9.99
N ARG A 29 4.41 -16.45 9.94
CA ARG A 29 3.46 -15.33 10.02
C ARG A 29 2.81 -15.15 11.39
N ALA A 30 3.06 -16.05 12.35
CA ALA A 30 2.40 -15.96 13.65
C ALA A 30 2.95 -14.78 14.45
N LEU A 31 2.07 -13.93 14.97
CA LEU A 31 2.46 -12.83 15.86
C LEU A 31 3.01 -13.34 17.20
N PHE A 32 2.54 -14.48 17.64
CA PHE A 32 2.93 -15.07 18.95
C PHE A 32 3.31 -16.54 18.79
N CYS A 33 4.27 -16.97 19.58
CA CYS A 33 4.57 -18.39 19.71
C CYS A 33 3.44 -19.10 20.45
N HIS A 34 2.86 -20.14 19.85
CA HIS A 34 1.80 -20.92 20.47
C HIS A 34 2.27 -21.73 21.70
N THR A 35 3.59 -21.98 21.81
CA THR A 35 4.17 -22.77 22.92
C THR A 35 4.45 -21.91 24.15
N CYS A 36 5.06 -20.72 23.97
CA CYS A 36 5.50 -19.88 25.11
C CYS A 36 4.87 -18.49 25.16
N GLY A 37 4.00 -18.13 24.20
CA GLY A 37 3.33 -16.84 24.16
C GLY A 37 4.21 -15.66 23.78
N ALA A 38 5.52 -15.84 23.55
CA ALA A 38 6.41 -14.73 23.19
C ALA A 38 6.05 -14.15 21.83
N ILE A 39 6.01 -12.80 21.74
CA ILE A 39 5.81 -12.11 20.47
C ILE A 39 6.95 -12.43 19.50
N GLN A 40 6.65 -12.63 18.23
CA GLN A 40 7.63 -12.97 17.21
C GLN A 40 8.00 -11.73 16.38
N PRO A 41 9.26 -11.64 15.89
CA PRO A 41 9.65 -10.56 14.99
C PRO A 41 8.81 -10.56 13.71
N PRO A 42 8.63 -9.40 13.05
CA PRO A 42 7.96 -9.35 11.76
C PRO A 42 8.74 -10.20 10.76
N GLY A 43 8.08 -11.25 10.24
CA GLY A 43 8.65 -12.07 9.16
C GLY A 43 8.68 -11.31 7.84
N VAL A 44 9.45 -11.82 6.87
CA VAL A 44 9.38 -11.36 5.48
C VAL A 44 8.07 -11.86 4.89
N THR A 45 7.09 -10.97 4.76
CA THR A 45 5.78 -11.26 4.19
C THR A 45 5.27 -10.03 3.46
N ASP A 46 4.47 -10.23 2.42
CA ASP A 46 3.83 -9.15 1.69
C ASP A 46 2.76 -8.44 2.55
N HIS A 47 2.37 -7.24 2.14
CA HIS A 47 1.42 -6.41 2.89
C HIS A 47 0.02 -7.03 2.97
N PHE A 48 -0.44 -7.70 1.91
CA PHE A 48 -1.74 -8.38 1.91
C PHE A 48 -1.77 -9.52 2.92
N THR A 49 -0.78 -10.39 2.86
CA THR A 49 -0.64 -11.50 3.83
C THR A 49 -0.53 -10.99 5.27
N ARG A 50 0.19 -9.87 5.51
CA ARG A 50 0.33 -9.26 6.85
C ARG A 50 -1.01 -8.83 7.44
N LEU A 51 -1.91 -8.30 6.61
CA LEU A 51 -3.25 -7.86 7.01
C LEU A 51 -4.35 -8.92 6.80
N GLY A 52 -3.98 -10.15 6.39
CA GLY A 52 -4.94 -11.22 6.16
C GLY A 52 -5.88 -10.98 5.00
N MET A 53 -5.43 -10.21 4.01
CA MET A 53 -6.14 -9.90 2.76
C MET A 53 -5.64 -10.79 1.62
N ALA A 54 -6.50 -11.08 0.66
CA ALA A 54 -6.08 -11.67 -0.60
C ALA A 54 -5.42 -10.59 -1.48
N PRO A 55 -4.31 -10.91 -2.20
CA PRO A 55 -3.72 -9.97 -3.13
C PRO A 55 -4.69 -9.58 -4.25
N GLY A 56 -4.91 -8.29 -4.44
CA GLY A 56 -5.80 -7.75 -5.46
C GLY A 56 -5.92 -6.24 -5.36
N PHE A 57 -6.35 -5.59 -6.43
CA PHE A 57 -6.57 -4.14 -6.42
C PHE A 57 -7.87 -3.79 -5.69
N ASP A 58 -8.95 -4.50 -6.00
CA ASP A 58 -10.26 -4.27 -5.38
C ASP A 58 -10.29 -4.96 -4.01
N LEU A 59 -10.12 -4.18 -2.97
CA LEU A 59 -10.20 -4.63 -1.60
C LEU A 59 -11.53 -4.22 -0.96
N ASP A 60 -11.96 -5.01 -0.01
CA ASP A 60 -13.00 -4.64 0.95
C ASP A 60 -12.36 -3.74 2.02
N ASP A 61 -12.58 -2.42 1.89
CA ASP A 61 -11.98 -1.40 2.75
C ASP A 61 -12.44 -1.54 4.21
N GLU A 62 -13.70 -1.92 4.46
CA GLU A 62 -14.20 -2.18 5.82
C GLU A 62 -13.47 -3.37 6.46
N LYS A 63 -13.25 -4.42 5.69
CA LYS A 63 -12.50 -5.58 6.14
C LYS A 63 -11.03 -5.23 6.39
N LEU A 64 -10.41 -4.45 5.53
CA LEU A 64 -9.03 -3.99 5.68
C LEU A 64 -8.85 -3.20 6.98
N GLU A 65 -9.72 -2.22 7.22
CA GLU A 65 -9.71 -1.40 8.44
C GLU A 65 -9.94 -2.26 9.69
N LYS A 66 -10.93 -3.15 9.66
CA LYS A 66 -11.23 -4.07 10.77
C LYS A 66 -10.03 -4.95 11.12
N GLN A 67 -9.32 -5.49 10.13
CA GLN A 67 -8.11 -6.30 10.33
C GLN A 67 -7.01 -5.45 10.96
N TYR A 68 -6.76 -4.27 10.41
CA TYR A 68 -5.75 -3.35 10.94
C TYR A 68 -6.01 -2.96 12.40
N LEU A 69 -7.23 -2.53 12.74
CA LEU A 69 -7.61 -2.17 14.11
C LEU A 69 -7.52 -3.38 15.06
N GLY A 70 -7.86 -4.58 14.57
CA GLY A 70 -7.70 -5.83 15.32
C GLY A 70 -6.24 -6.07 15.70
N PHE A 71 -5.33 -5.96 14.76
CA PHE A 71 -3.89 -6.12 15.00
C PHE A 71 -3.32 -4.99 15.86
N GLN A 72 -3.73 -3.74 15.66
CA GLN A 72 -3.30 -2.62 16.50
C GLN A 72 -3.62 -2.85 17.98
N ARG A 73 -4.83 -3.33 18.31
CA ARG A 73 -5.21 -3.64 19.70
C ARG A 73 -4.30 -4.68 20.34
N VAL A 74 -3.88 -5.67 19.55
CA VAL A 74 -3.01 -6.76 20.01
C VAL A 74 -1.56 -6.29 20.20
N LEU A 75 -1.10 -5.38 19.33
CA LEU A 75 0.27 -4.84 19.31
C LEU A 75 0.43 -3.53 20.10
N HIS A 76 -0.63 -3.06 20.79
CA HIS A 76 -0.59 -1.78 21.50
C HIS A 76 0.58 -1.73 22.50
N PRO A 77 1.38 -0.64 22.53
CA PRO A 77 2.56 -0.53 23.38
C PRO A 77 2.31 -0.80 24.86
N ASP A 78 1.16 -0.39 25.40
CA ASP A 78 0.81 -0.61 26.80
C ASP A 78 0.76 -2.09 27.19
N ARG A 79 0.43 -2.97 26.25
CA ARG A 79 0.40 -4.43 26.50
C ARG A 79 1.81 -5.01 26.71
N PHE A 80 2.82 -4.29 26.26
CA PHE A 80 4.23 -4.68 26.35
C PHE A 80 5.04 -3.82 27.34
N ALA A 81 4.42 -2.83 28.00
CA ALA A 81 5.11 -1.91 28.93
C ALA A 81 5.87 -2.65 30.05
N ALA A 82 5.25 -3.73 30.58
CA ALA A 82 5.85 -4.55 31.63
C ALA A 82 6.69 -5.75 31.10
N LYS A 83 6.82 -5.89 29.76
CA LYS A 83 7.56 -6.98 29.13
C LYS A 83 9.06 -6.68 29.05
N PRO A 84 9.92 -7.71 28.89
CA PRO A 84 11.35 -7.52 28.66
C PRO A 84 11.63 -6.60 27.46
N ALA A 85 12.77 -5.90 27.49
CA ALA A 85 13.15 -4.95 26.44
C ALA A 85 13.11 -5.56 25.03
N LYS A 86 13.48 -6.82 24.90
CA LYS A 86 13.44 -7.53 23.62
C LYS A 86 12.00 -7.72 23.09
N GLU A 87 11.04 -8.05 23.94
CA GLU A 87 9.63 -8.17 23.54
C GLU A 87 9.05 -6.82 23.17
N ARG A 88 9.41 -5.73 23.88
CA ARG A 88 9.01 -4.37 23.54
C ARG A 88 9.51 -3.95 22.17
N ALA A 89 10.81 -4.18 21.90
CA ALA A 89 11.40 -3.85 20.59
C ALA A 89 10.77 -4.65 19.44
N ILE A 90 10.44 -5.93 19.67
CA ILE A 90 9.73 -6.76 18.68
C ILE A 90 8.32 -6.23 18.45
N ALA A 91 7.58 -5.87 19.51
CA ALA A 91 6.23 -5.33 19.40
C ALA A 91 6.22 -4.01 18.59
N GLU A 92 7.18 -3.13 18.85
CA GLU A 92 7.38 -1.89 18.08
C GLU A 92 7.66 -2.19 16.60
N SER A 93 8.57 -3.12 16.31
CA SER A 93 8.86 -3.53 14.93
C SER A 93 7.64 -4.12 14.21
N GLN A 94 6.80 -4.88 14.92
CA GLN A 94 5.54 -5.40 14.39
C GLN A 94 4.53 -4.28 14.10
N ALA A 95 4.43 -3.30 15.01
CA ALA A 95 3.54 -2.15 14.83
C ALA A 95 3.96 -1.29 13.63
N VAL A 96 5.27 -1.04 13.45
CA VAL A 96 5.81 -0.34 12.29
C VAL A 96 5.46 -1.07 10.99
N ALA A 97 5.74 -2.38 10.92
CA ALA A 97 5.45 -3.17 9.73
C ALA A 97 3.94 -3.28 9.42
N LEU A 98 3.08 -3.28 10.46
CA LEU A 98 1.64 -3.25 10.31
C LEU A 98 1.16 -1.90 9.74
N ASN A 99 1.66 -0.79 10.29
CA ASN A 99 1.30 0.55 9.83
C ASN A 99 1.75 0.80 8.39
N GLU A 100 2.94 0.32 8.02
CA GLU A 100 3.44 0.37 6.64
C GLU A 100 2.51 -0.40 5.71
N ALA A 101 2.16 -1.64 6.05
CA ALA A 101 1.27 -2.47 5.25
C ALA A 101 -0.09 -1.81 5.06
N TYR A 102 -0.69 -1.26 6.13
CA TYR A 102 -1.96 -0.55 6.05
C TYR A 102 -1.84 0.70 5.18
N GLY A 103 -0.83 1.54 5.38
CA GLY A 103 -0.63 2.75 4.59
C GLY A 103 -0.35 2.52 3.10
N VAL A 104 0.11 1.31 2.72
CA VAL A 104 0.23 0.90 1.32
C VAL A 104 -1.11 0.39 0.78
N LEU A 105 -1.84 -0.43 1.54
CA LEU A 105 -3.06 -1.06 1.05
C LEU A 105 -4.29 -0.14 1.11
N ASP A 106 -4.33 0.81 2.03
CA ASP A 106 -5.40 1.79 2.17
C ASP A 106 -5.43 2.82 1.03
N ASP A 107 -4.26 3.19 0.51
CA ASP A 107 -4.15 4.13 -0.62
C ASP A 107 -4.19 3.38 -1.97
N PRO A 108 -5.22 3.61 -2.83
CA PRO A 108 -5.34 2.93 -4.12
C PRO A 108 -4.13 3.10 -5.04
N LEU A 109 -3.48 4.27 -5.05
CA LEU A 109 -2.29 4.51 -5.88
C LEU A 109 -1.09 3.68 -5.38
N LYS A 110 -0.85 3.67 -4.08
CA LYS A 110 0.22 2.87 -3.46
C LYS A 110 -0.06 1.37 -3.61
N ARG A 111 -1.31 0.96 -3.41
CA ARG A 111 -1.76 -0.42 -3.57
C ARG A 111 -1.53 -0.93 -4.99
N ALA A 112 -1.93 -0.15 -6.01
CA ALA A 112 -1.71 -0.50 -7.41
C ALA A 112 -0.21 -0.57 -7.75
N THR A 113 0.57 0.41 -7.30
CA THR A 113 2.04 0.42 -7.48
C THR A 113 2.69 -0.80 -6.85
N TYR A 114 2.27 -1.15 -5.63
CA TYR A 114 2.77 -2.34 -4.91
C TYR A 114 2.41 -3.65 -5.63
N LEU A 115 1.17 -3.77 -6.15
CA LEU A 115 0.76 -4.93 -6.95
C LEU A 115 1.60 -5.07 -8.23
N LEU A 116 1.89 -3.98 -8.94
CA LEU A 116 2.78 -3.99 -10.09
C LEU A 116 4.18 -4.50 -9.71
N GLN A 117 4.73 -4.04 -8.60
CA GLN A 117 6.03 -4.50 -8.08
C GLN A 117 6.00 -6.01 -7.75
N MET A 118 4.95 -6.49 -7.09
CA MET A 118 4.78 -7.92 -6.79
C MET A 118 4.71 -8.79 -8.06
N LYS A 119 4.21 -8.23 -9.17
CA LYS A 119 4.16 -8.89 -10.49
C LYS A 119 5.44 -8.65 -11.32
N GLY A 120 6.47 -8.03 -10.75
CA GLY A 120 7.76 -7.80 -11.40
C GLY A 120 7.81 -6.59 -12.33
N VAL A 121 6.79 -5.74 -12.32
CA VAL A 121 6.77 -4.47 -13.07
C VAL A 121 7.37 -3.36 -12.20
N ILE A 122 8.49 -2.80 -12.65
CA ILE A 122 9.09 -1.62 -12.02
C ILE A 122 8.35 -0.40 -12.56
N SER A 123 7.39 0.10 -11.77
CA SER A 123 6.68 1.32 -12.12
C SER A 123 7.54 2.55 -11.86
N GLU A 124 7.57 3.49 -12.81
CA GLU A 124 8.22 4.80 -12.64
C GLU A 124 7.63 5.61 -11.46
N VAL A 125 6.43 5.25 -11.02
CA VAL A 125 5.82 5.78 -9.79
C VAL A 125 6.64 5.42 -8.56
N ALA A 126 7.11 4.16 -8.48
CA ALA A 126 7.86 3.65 -7.34
C ALA A 126 9.26 4.28 -7.21
N GLU A 127 9.84 4.68 -8.35
CA GLU A 127 11.20 5.25 -8.40
C GLU A 127 11.21 6.78 -8.43
N ASP A 128 10.03 7.42 -8.38
CA ASP A 128 9.84 8.88 -8.52
C ASP A 128 10.53 9.49 -9.77
N LYS A 129 10.68 8.67 -10.81
CA LYS A 129 11.28 9.06 -12.08
C LYS A 129 10.28 9.81 -12.96
N THR A 130 10.81 10.60 -13.87
CA THR A 130 10.02 11.21 -14.94
C THR A 130 9.50 10.13 -15.87
N VAL A 131 8.20 10.14 -16.10
CA VAL A 131 7.52 9.18 -16.99
C VAL A 131 8.07 9.30 -18.41
N SER A 132 8.31 8.15 -19.02
CA SER A 132 8.84 8.07 -20.40
C SER A 132 7.74 8.13 -21.48
N ASP A 133 6.45 8.16 -21.11
CA ASP A 133 5.33 8.28 -22.05
C ASP A 133 5.13 9.76 -22.47
N PRO A 134 5.49 10.14 -23.73
CA PRO A 134 5.40 11.51 -24.19
C PRO A 134 3.96 12.06 -24.25
N ALA A 135 2.97 11.17 -24.51
CA ALA A 135 1.57 11.56 -24.59
C ALA A 135 1.03 11.94 -23.21
N LEU A 136 1.38 11.17 -22.19
CA LEU A 136 1.00 11.45 -20.81
C LEU A 136 1.69 12.72 -20.28
N LEU A 137 2.95 12.95 -20.67
CA LEU A 137 3.65 14.19 -20.30
C LEU A 137 3.01 15.41 -20.92
N MET A 138 2.63 15.32 -22.20
CA MET A 138 1.97 16.41 -22.91
C MET A 138 0.60 16.74 -22.27
N GLU A 139 -0.22 15.72 -22.01
CA GLU A 139 -1.50 15.88 -21.29
C GLU A 139 -1.31 16.57 -19.93
N ALA A 140 -0.29 16.14 -19.16
CA ALA A 140 0.00 16.72 -17.86
C ALA A 140 0.49 18.17 -17.94
N MET A 141 1.23 18.53 -18.99
CA MET A 141 1.68 19.91 -19.24
C MET A 141 0.50 20.81 -19.61
N GLU A 142 -0.35 20.39 -20.55
CA GLU A 142 -1.54 21.13 -20.96
C GLU A 142 -2.48 21.42 -19.77
N LYS A 143 -2.70 20.43 -18.91
CA LYS A 143 -3.52 20.60 -17.71
C LYS A 143 -2.90 21.58 -16.70
N ARG A 144 -1.57 21.57 -16.54
CA ARG A 144 -0.87 22.54 -15.69
C ARG A 144 -0.90 23.94 -16.25
N GLU A 145 -0.77 24.09 -17.57
CA GLU A 145 -0.93 25.37 -18.25
C GLU A 145 -2.34 25.94 -18.03
N ALA A 146 -3.37 25.12 -18.26
CA ALA A 146 -4.76 25.49 -17.96
C ALA A 146 -4.97 25.90 -16.50
N LEU A 147 -4.34 25.18 -15.54
CA LEU A 147 -4.37 25.58 -14.13
C LEU A 147 -3.61 26.87 -13.89
N SER A 148 -2.46 27.09 -14.55
CA SER A 148 -1.69 28.33 -14.44
C SER A 148 -2.48 29.54 -14.92
N ASP A 149 -3.23 29.40 -15.99
CA ASP A 149 -4.01 30.45 -16.63
C ASP A 149 -5.36 30.74 -15.96
N ALA A 150 -5.79 29.85 -15.05
CA ALA A 150 -7.04 30.04 -14.31
C ALA A 150 -6.92 31.18 -13.30
N GLU A 151 -7.63 32.29 -13.56
CA GLU A 151 -7.58 33.50 -12.74
C GLU A 151 -8.68 33.61 -11.68
N SER A 152 -9.67 32.71 -11.68
CA SER A 152 -10.79 32.69 -10.74
C SER A 152 -10.94 31.39 -9.99
N ALA A 153 -11.51 31.46 -8.78
CA ALA A 153 -11.83 30.30 -7.98
C ALA A 153 -12.75 29.33 -8.73
N ASP A 154 -13.77 29.83 -9.42
CA ASP A 154 -14.73 29.02 -10.19
C ASP A 154 -14.06 28.27 -11.36
N ALA A 155 -13.09 28.90 -12.05
CA ALA A 155 -12.33 28.25 -13.10
C ALA A 155 -11.48 27.10 -12.52
N ILE A 156 -10.84 27.32 -11.38
CA ILE A 156 -10.06 26.29 -10.68
C ILE A 156 -10.97 25.14 -10.19
N GLU A 157 -12.14 25.46 -9.64
CA GLU A 157 -13.09 24.43 -9.21
C GLU A 157 -13.58 23.56 -10.38
N THR A 158 -13.83 24.17 -11.53
CA THR A 158 -14.19 23.43 -12.75
C THR A 158 -13.07 22.48 -13.18
N LEU A 159 -11.82 22.94 -13.19
CA LEU A 159 -10.66 22.08 -13.47
C LEU A 159 -10.51 20.95 -12.45
N MET A 160 -10.70 21.24 -11.15
CA MET A 160 -10.65 20.25 -10.10
C MET A 160 -11.75 19.19 -10.26
N ALA A 161 -12.98 19.59 -10.59
CA ALA A 161 -14.09 18.67 -10.80
C ALA A 161 -13.82 17.70 -11.98
N ASN A 162 -13.34 18.25 -13.11
CA ASN A 162 -12.97 17.46 -14.28
C ASN A 162 -11.83 16.48 -13.96
N GLU A 163 -10.81 16.93 -13.24
CA GLU A 163 -9.69 16.07 -12.89
C GLU A 163 -10.04 15.02 -11.83
N ALA A 164 -10.96 15.33 -10.90
CA ALA A 164 -11.49 14.34 -9.96
C ALA A 164 -12.26 13.23 -10.70
N ALA A 165 -13.06 13.59 -11.72
CA ALA A 165 -13.74 12.61 -12.57
C ALA A 165 -12.72 11.75 -13.34
N SER A 166 -11.66 12.35 -13.87
CA SER A 166 -10.55 11.63 -14.53
C SER A 166 -9.85 10.67 -13.59
N ALA A 167 -9.60 11.08 -12.33
CA ALA A 167 -8.99 10.21 -11.32
C ALA A 167 -9.88 9.00 -10.99
N ILE A 168 -11.20 9.19 -10.88
CA ILE A 168 -12.16 8.09 -10.69
C ILE A 168 -12.11 7.11 -11.88
N GLN A 169 -12.06 7.63 -13.11
CA GLN A 169 -11.92 6.80 -14.30
C GLN A 169 -10.61 6.00 -14.29
N CYS A 170 -9.50 6.61 -13.87
CA CYS A 170 -8.23 5.90 -13.71
C CYS A 170 -8.33 4.73 -12.73
N LEU A 171 -9.04 4.89 -11.60
CA LEU A 171 -9.26 3.79 -10.65
C LEU A 171 -10.04 2.63 -11.28
N SER A 172 -11.07 2.93 -12.07
CA SER A 172 -11.82 1.91 -12.80
C SER A 172 -10.96 1.20 -13.85
N ASP A 173 -10.12 1.94 -14.56
CA ASP A 173 -9.20 1.38 -15.56
C ASP A 173 -8.12 0.50 -14.91
N ILE A 174 -7.60 0.90 -13.75
CA ILE A 174 -6.66 0.09 -12.95
C ILE A 174 -7.31 -1.21 -12.52
N SER A 175 -8.54 -1.15 -11.97
CA SER A 175 -9.29 -2.35 -11.55
C SER A 175 -9.46 -3.33 -12.71
N ARG A 176 -9.94 -2.84 -13.86
CA ARG A 176 -10.13 -3.66 -15.07
C ARG A 176 -8.81 -4.26 -15.55
N ALA A 177 -7.75 -3.46 -15.64
CA ALA A 177 -6.47 -3.91 -16.14
C ALA A 177 -5.85 -5.01 -15.24
N PHE A 178 -6.00 -4.92 -13.91
CA PHE A 178 -5.59 -6.01 -13.02
C PHE A 178 -6.47 -7.25 -13.14
N ALA A 179 -7.78 -7.10 -13.37
CA ALA A 179 -8.69 -8.23 -13.61
C ALA A 179 -8.34 -8.98 -14.90
N ASP A 180 -7.93 -8.26 -15.94
CA ASP A 180 -7.52 -8.80 -17.25
C ASP A 180 -6.04 -9.24 -17.28
N ASP A 181 -5.29 -9.08 -16.18
CA ASP A 181 -3.83 -9.29 -16.07
C ASP A 181 -3.00 -8.48 -17.09
N ASP A 182 -3.57 -7.34 -17.57
CA ASP A 182 -2.87 -6.38 -18.44
C ASP A 182 -2.04 -5.40 -17.60
N LEU A 183 -0.82 -5.83 -17.27
CA LEU A 183 0.08 -5.06 -16.42
C LEU A 183 0.57 -3.77 -17.07
N GLU A 184 0.61 -3.73 -18.41
CA GLU A 184 1.01 -2.51 -19.13
C GLU A 184 -0.07 -1.45 -19.06
N ALA A 185 -1.34 -1.83 -19.31
CA ALA A 185 -2.47 -0.93 -19.12
C ALA A 185 -2.61 -0.47 -17.66
N ALA A 186 -2.42 -1.40 -16.69
CA ALA A 186 -2.42 -1.06 -15.27
C ALA A 186 -1.36 -0.01 -14.93
N ASN A 187 -0.12 -0.18 -15.42
CA ASN A 187 0.96 0.77 -15.17
C ASN A 187 0.66 2.15 -15.78
N ARG A 188 0.15 2.22 -17.02
CA ARG A 188 -0.25 3.49 -17.64
C ARG A 188 -1.34 4.20 -16.84
N ALA A 189 -2.37 3.48 -16.39
CA ALA A 189 -3.44 4.06 -15.58
C ALA A 189 -2.95 4.54 -14.20
N VAL A 190 -2.03 3.80 -13.57
CA VAL A 190 -1.36 4.18 -12.30
C VAL A 190 -0.57 5.48 -12.47
N LEU A 191 0.20 5.61 -13.56
CA LEU A 191 0.94 6.82 -13.86
C LEU A 191 0.01 8.02 -14.08
N ARG A 192 -1.08 7.84 -14.84
CA ARG A 192 -2.09 8.89 -15.03
C ARG A 192 -2.72 9.32 -13.71
N LEU A 193 -3.07 8.37 -12.84
CA LEU A 193 -3.60 8.66 -11.51
C LEU A 193 -2.62 9.47 -10.64
N LYS A 194 -1.32 9.16 -10.70
CA LYS A 194 -0.26 9.94 -10.01
C LYS A 194 -0.29 11.41 -10.45
N TYR A 195 -0.34 11.66 -11.77
CA TYR A 195 -0.39 13.03 -12.30
C TYR A 195 -1.69 13.75 -11.93
N SER A 196 -2.83 13.07 -12.02
CA SER A 196 -4.13 13.61 -11.60
C SER A 196 -4.12 14.05 -10.13
N ARG A 197 -3.60 13.22 -9.23
CA ARG A 197 -3.50 13.56 -7.80
C ARG A 197 -2.61 14.77 -7.56
N LYS A 198 -1.46 14.85 -8.25
CA LYS A 198 -0.54 15.97 -8.12
C LYS A 198 -1.18 17.27 -8.62
N LEU A 199 -1.86 17.23 -9.75
CA LEU A 199 -2.58 18.39 -10.29
C LEU A 199 -3.69 18.87 -9.35
N LEU A 200 -4.46 17.95 -8.77
CA LEU A 200 -5.50 18.28 -7.78
C LEU A 200 -4.91 18.95 -6.53
N GLU A 201 -3.74 18.52 -6.08
CA GLU A 201 -3.05 19.15 -4.95
C GLU A 201 -2.57 20.57 -5.31
N GLU A 202 -1.93 20.75 -6.48
CA GLU A 202 -1.51 22.05 -7.00
C GLU A 202 -2.71 23.00 -7.16
N ALA A 203 -3.86 22.50 -7.66
CA ALA A 203 -5.09 23.28 -7.82
C ALA A 203 -5.69 23.73 -6.46
N ARG A 204 -5.68 22.85 -5.45
CA ARG A 204 -6.14 23.22 -4.09
C ARG A 204 -5.29 24.32 -3.50
N LEU A 205 -3.96 24.25 -3.65
CA LEU A 205 -3.05 25.29 -3.17
C LEU A 205 -3.28 26.62 -3.88
N LYS A 206 -3.44 26.60 -5.21
CA LYS A 206 -3.72 27.81 -6.00
C LYS A 206 -5.06 28.45 -5.60
N ARG A 207 -6.12 27.63 -5.42
CA ARG A 207 -7.42 28.15 -4.97
C ARG A 207 -7.31 28.83 -3.62
N ALA A 208 -6.66 28.19 -2.65
CA ALA A 208 -6.48 28.76 -1.32
C ALA A 208 -5.70 30.09 -1.34
N ALA A 209 -4.74 30.25 -2.26
CA ALA A 209 -3.99 31.48 -2.44
C ALA A 209 -4.82 32.63 -3.05
N LEU A 210 -5.86 32.33 -3.84
CA LEU A 210 -6.77 33.35 -4.40
C LEU A 210 -7.81 33.83 -3.37
N GLU A 211 -8.09 33.03 -2.34
CA GLU A 211 -9.06 33.36 -1.27
C GLU A 211 -8.41 34.11 -0.09
N SER A 212 -7.08 34.29 -0.11
CA SER A 212 -6.28 34.93 0.97
C SER A 212 -6.04 36.41 0.72
#